data_9a50fa92e15781d45a96c01606833b0a
#
_entry.id   9a50fa92e15781d45a96c01606833b0a
#
_cell.length_a   1.000
_cell.length_b   1.000
_cell.length_c   1.000
_cell.angle_alpha   90.00
_cell.angle_beta   90.00
_cell.angle_gamma   90.00
#
_symmetry.space_group_name_H-M   'P 1'
#
loop_
_entity.id
_entity.type
_entity.pdbx_description
1 polymer ?
#
loop_
_entity_poly.entity_id
_entity_poly.type
_entity_poly.pdbx_seq_one_letter_code
_entity_poly.pdbx_strand_id
1 'polypeptide(L)'
;MDRKSFIRNTSLGALGLSLPLSGSGSEKKSSIDKSLSTPDDIKITNVKGYYFKKAHFVKIETNAGVSGWAESDGANKKFANLYIDKQLKQYIVGKDPFDSEGIWHEAYLKGMEAGVAGIHPGTLAGIDSALWDLKGKLLNMPVHKLLGGNGKDKIQVYGSYSRSKGDDYMSPLEMAQKAASFIEQGYKAVKARMGIRQENVNPYPDNEIYQCIKEIRNAIGDDIRLMVDFNNGYLPADAILMSKRIINDFNVYAIEEPVFQQDYLGLRQVVDALDVPVMAGEHEYNKWMMKDLITISNVDYINADVIKCGGITECRKTASMAHAFGKQIMVHNAKPTLATAASIQLLASIPNGATFQEYAGKRVDQGYGSLFHLFDNYFDFADGYLTVPSEPGLGLIVNEKAMEKNGKTD
;
A
#
# COMPACT_ATOMS: atom_id res chain seq x y z
N MET A 1 34.15 -17.58 -28.43
CA MET A 1 33.23 -18.74 -28.29
C MET A 1 31.85 -18.23 -28.56
N ASP A 2 31.24 -18.75 -29.62
CA ASP A 2 29.93 -18.31 -30.10
C ASP A 2 28.81 -18.85 -29.18
N ARG A 3 27.84 -18.01 -28.92
CA ARG A 3 26.68 -18.28 -28.03
C ARG A 3 25.86 -19.50 -28.45
N LYS A 4 25.99 -19.98 -29.67
CA LYS A 4 25.32 -21.18 -30.21
C LYS A 4 25.97 -22.51 -29.87
N SER A 5 27.21 -22.52 -29.42
CA SER A 5 27.94 -23.78 -29.09
C SER A 5 27.73 -24.23 -27.63
N PHE A 6 27.20 -23.38 -26.75
CA PHE A 6 26.99 -23.72 -25.34
C PHE A 6 25.74 -24.59 -25.09
N ILE A 7 24.73 -24.53 -25.97
CA ILE A 7 23.43 -25.20 -25.76
C ILE A 7 23.45 -26.68 -26.24
N ARG A 8 24.52 -27.15 -26.89
CA ARG A 8 24.53 -28.49 -27.53
C ARG A 8 25.16 -29.63 -26.74
N ASN A 9 25.70 -29.37 -25.53
CA ASN A 9 26.50 -30.38 -24.81
C ASN A 9 25.99 -30.76 -23.41
N THR A 10 24.71 -30.63 -23.13
CA THR A 10 24.12 -31.14 -21.88
C THR A 10 22.93 -32.06 -22.17
N SER A 11 23.20 -33.17 -22.79
CA SER A 11 22.34 -34.34 -22.76
C SER A 11 23.22 -35.59 -22.70
N LEU A 12 23.12 -36.33 -21.61
CA LEU A 12 23.33 -37.74 -21.34
C LEU A 12 23.99 -38.00 -19.98
N GLY A 13 23.28 -38.71 -19.14
CA GLY A 13 23.78 -39.26 -17.89
C GLY A 13 22.68 -39.70 -16.92
N ALA A 14 21.69 -40.46 -17.38
CA ALA A 14 20.85 -41.20 -16.47
C ALA A 14 21.49 -42.55 -16.15
N LEU A 15 22.04 -42.69 -14.96
CA LEU A 15 22.42 -44.02 -14.39
C LEU A 15 21.38 -44.40 -13.34
N GLY A 16 20.58 -45.40 -13.69
CA GLY A 16 19.66 -46.04 -12.77
C GLY A 16 20.35 -46.88 -11.74
N LEU A 17 20.06 -46.71 -10.48
CA LEU A 17 20.30 -47.64 -9.39
C LEU A 17 18.94 -48.01 -8.78
N SER A 18 18.44 -49.19 -9.12
CA SER A 18 17.32 -49.82 -8.50
C SER A 18 17.80 -50.60 -7.26
N LEU A 19 17.30 -50.23 -6.09
CA LEU A 19 17.35 -51.05 -4.89
C LEU A 19 15.89 -51.48 -4.54
N PRO A 20 15.63 -52.75 -4.23
CA PRO A 20 14.33 -53.19 -3.82
C PRO A 20 14.17 -52.95 -2.29
N LEU A 21 13.21 -52.16 -1.91
CA LEU A 21 12.71 -52.08 -0.53
C LEU A 21 11.33 -52.75 -0.48
N SER A 22 11.30 -53.99 0.02
CA SER A 22 10.10 -54.64 0.49
C SER A 22 9.75 -54.09 1.87
N GLY A 23 8.66 -53.36 1.95
CA GLY A 23 8.06 -52.88 3.19
C GLY A 23 6.57 -52.75 2.99
N SER A 24 5.79 -53.74 3.51
CA SER A 24 4.34 -53.69 3.60
C SER A 24 3.92 -52.66 4.62
N GLY A 25 3.71 -51.43 4.21
CA GLY A 25 3.05 -50.38 4.96
C GLY A 25 1.76 -50.01 4.25
N SER A 26 0.64 -50.17 4.95
CA SER A 26 -0.69 -49.72 4.45
C SER A 26 -0.64 -48.27 4.09
N GLU A 27 -0.63 -47.95 2.79
CA GLU A 27 -0.85 -46.60 2.27
C GLU A 27 -2.24 -46.12 2.69
N LYS A 28 -2.30 -45.33 3.77
CA LYS A 28 -3.37 -44.37 3.91
C LYS A 28 -3.18 -43.38 2.75
N LYS A 29 -3.85 -43.63 1.63
CA LYS A 29 -4.11 -42.55 0.64
C LYS A 29 -4.82 -41.44 1.40
N SER A 30 -4.07 -40.36 1.74
CA SER A 30 -4.69 -39.10 2.08
C SER A 30 -5.47 -38.69 0.85
N SER A 31 -6.78 -38.77 0.92
CA SER A 31 -7.66 -38.15 -0.06
C SER A 31 -7.38 -36.64 0.04
N ILE A 32 -6.52 -36.13 -0.84
CA ILE A 32 -6.48 -34.69 -1.11
C ILE A 32 -7.90 -34.34 -1.51
N ASP A 33 -8.54 -33.57 -0.69
CA ASP A 33 -9.90 -33.13 -0.92
C ASP A 33 -9.94 -32.42 -2.29
N LYS A 34 -10.70 -32.94 -3.26
CA LYS A 34 -10.85 -32.33 -4.58
C LYS A 34 -11.44 -30.91 -4.54
N SER A 35 -11.87 -30.44 -3.35
CA SER A 35 -12.30 -29.05 -3.13
C SER A 35 -11.16 -28.04 -3.24
N LEU A 36 -9.89 -28.48 -3.25
CA LEU A 36 -8.71 -27.60 -3.41
C LEU A 36 -8.23 -27.44 -4.87
N SER A 37 -8.82 -28.14 -5.83
CA SER A 37 -8.58 -27.86 -7.24
C SER A 37 -9.38 -26.62 -7.63
N THR A 38 -8.69 -25.55 -8.02
CA THR A 38 -9.34 -24.44 -8.73
C THR A 38 -10.09 -25.02 -9.91
N PRO A 39 -11.42 -24.86 -9.99
CA PRO A 39 -12.13 -25.32 -11.18
C PRO A 39 -11.52 -24.58 -12.38
N ASP A 40 -11.07 -25.31 -13.40
CA ASP A 40 -10.45 -24.76 -14.63
C ASP A 40 -11.38 -23.78 -15.38
N ASP A 41 -12.64 -23.63 -14.92
CA ASP A 41 -13.70 -22.84 -15.55
C ASP A 41 -14.12 -21.59 -14.77
N ILE A 42 -13.40 -21.17 -13.73
CA ILE A 42 -13.75 -19.91 -13.05
C ILE A 42 -13.44 -18.72 -13.97
N LYS A 43 -14.48 -17.91 -14.25
CA LYS A 43 -14.36 -16.72 -15.07
C LYS A 43 -14.94 -15.51 -14.34
N ILE A 44 -14.32 -14.37 -14.55
CA ILE A 44 -14.84 -13.08 -14.11
C ILE A 44 -16.09 -12.77 -14.93
N THR A 45 -17.21 -12.55 -14.26
CA THR A 45 -18.49 -12.22 -14.90
C THR A 45 -18.79 -10.74 -14.89
N ASN A 46 -18.27 -10.00 -13.91
CA ASN A 46 -18.51 -8.58 -13.80
C ASN A 46 -17.41 -7.86 -13.01
N VAL A 47 -17.24 -6.56 -13.29
CA VAL A 47 -16.44 -5.60 -12.50
C VAL A 47 -17.27 -4.36 -12.28
N LYS A 48 -17.38 -3.90 -11.03
CA LYS A 48 -18.24 -2.77 -10.68
C LYS A 48 -17.59 -1.90 -9.58
N GLY A 49 -17.68 -0.58 -9.73
CA GLY A 49 -17.26 0.37 -8.72
C GLY A 49 -18.43 0.84 -7.86
N TYR A 50 -18.15 1.12 -6.60
CA TYR A 50 -19.09 1.70 -5.63
C TYR A 50 -18.40 2.88 -4.94
N TYR A 51 -18.96 4.08 -5.05
CA TYR A 51 -18.35 5.22 -4.41
C TYR A 51 -19.17 5.78 -3.26
N PHE A 52 -18.43 6.25 -2.26
CA PHE A 52 -18.91 6.93 -1.06
C PHE A 52 -18.22 8.28 -0.94
N LYS A 53 -18.63 9.13 0.01
CA LYS A 53 -17.99 10.44 0.21
C LYS A 53 -16.47 10.33 0.39
N LYS A 54 -15.99 9.31 1.10
CA LYS A 54 -14.57 9.14 1.48
C LYS A 54 -13.83 8.00 0.75
N ALA A 55 -14.54 7.07 0.13
CA ALA A 55 -13.95 5.85 -0.43
C ALA A 55 -14.53 5.50 -1.81
N HIS A 56 -13.75 4.76 -2.58
CA HIS A 56 -14.19 4.08 -3.80
C HIS A 56 -13.79 2.61 -3.71
N PHE A 57 -14.78 1.73 -3.77
CA PHE A 57 -14.58 0.28 -3.70
C PHE A 57 -14.85 -0.36 -5.05
N VAL A 58 -14.09 -1.41 -5.37
CA VAL A 58 -14.24 -2.23 -6.57
C VAL A 58 -14.70 -3.62 -6.16
N LYS A 59 -15.74 -4.13 -6.83
CA LYS A 59 -16.20 -5.52 -6.75
C LYS A 59 -15.86 -6.26 -8.04
N ILE A 60 -15.30 -7.46 -7.91
CA ILE A 60 -15.15 -8.43 -9.01
C ILE A 60 -16.02 -9.64 -8.70
N GLU A 61 -16.88 -10.01 -9.63
CA GLU A 61 -17.80 -11.14 -9.51
C GLU A 61 -17.37 -12.27 -10.44
N THR A 62 -17.64 -13.53 -10.05
CA THR A 62 -17.35 -14.72 -10.85
C THR A 62 -18.54 -15.62 -11.03
N ASN A 63 -18.46 -16.51 -12.02
CA ASN A 63 -19.45 -17.59 -12.23
C ASN A 63 -19.45 -18.63 -11.07
N ALA A 64 -18.45 -18.63 -10.20
CA ALA A 64 -18.43 -19.46 -8.99
C ALA A 64 -19.26 -18.86 -7.82
N GLY A 65 -19.89 -17.69 -8.00
CA GLY A 65 -20.66 -17.01 -6.96
C GLY A 65 -19.82 -16.39 -5.85
N VAL A 66 -18.49 -16.33 -6.00
CA VAL A 66 -17.56 -15.69 -5.06
C VAL A 66 -17.19 -14.32 -5.62
N SER A 67 -17.14 -13.32 -4.75
CA SER A 67 -16.77 -11.93 -5.10
C SER A 67 -15.52 -11.48 -4.35
N GLY A 68 -14.64 -10.76 -5.06
CA GLY A 68 -13.52 -10.05 -4.47
C GLY A 68 -13.81 -8.56 -4.33
N TRP A 69 -13.32 -7.94 -3.27
CA TRP A 69 -13.50 -6.53 -2.97
C TRP A 69 -12.18 -5.85 -2.60
N ALA A 70 -11.97 -4.64 -3.10
CA ALA A 70 -10.86 -3.80 -2.68
C ALA A 70 -11.21 -2.32 -2.77
N GLU A 71 -10.33 -1.47 -2.27
CA GLU A 71 -10.43 -0.02 -2.39
C GLU A 71 -9.51 0.48 -3.49
N SER A 72 -9.89 1.59 -4.13
CA SER A 72 -9.08 2.28 -5.13
C SER A 72 -9.01 3.78 -4.85
N ASP A 73 -7.99 4.44 -5.37
CA ASP A 73 -7.85 5.89 -5.34
C ASP A 73 -7.76 6.47 -6.76
N GLY A 74 -8.81 6.25 -7.53
CA GLY A 74 -8.94 6.75 -8.90
C GLY A 74 -9.27 8.24 -8.98
N ALA A 75 -8.68 9.11 -8.13
CA ALA A 75 -8.85 10.55 -8.08
C ALA A 75 -10.31 10.99 -7.86
N ASN A 76 -11.13 11.08 -8.92
CA ASN A 76 -12.55 11.35 -8.80
C ASN A 76 -13.33 10.03 -8.83
N LYS A 77 -14.04 9.73 -7.75
CA LYS A 77 -14.70 8.44 -7.53
C LYS A 77 -15.79 8.12 -8.57
N LYS A 78 -16.52 9.15 -9.03
CA LYS A 78 -17.54 9.00 -10.07
C LYS A 78 -16.88 8.72 -11.43
N PHE A 79 -15.79 9.40 -11.74
CA PHE A 79 -15.01 9.12 -12.95
C PHE A 79 -14.35 7.75 -12.90
N ALA A 80 -13.91 7.28 -11.74
CA ALA A 80 -13.39 5.92 -11.58
C ALA A 80 -14.44 4.85 -11.93
N ASN A 81 -15.70 5.03 -11.49
CA ASN A 81 -16.80 4.13 -11.89
C ASN A 81 -17.02 4.14 -13.41
N LEU A 82 -17.13 5.33 -13.99
CA LEU A 82 -17.30 5.48 -15.44
C LEU A 82 -16.11 4.86 -16.19
N TYR A 83 -14.89 5.05 -15.69
CA TYR A 83 -13.69 4.51 -16.28
C TYR A 83 -13.65 2.97 -16.24
N ILE A 84 -14.07 2.36 -15.11
CA ILE A 84 -14.27 0.92 -15.03
C ILE A 84 -15.24 0.44 -16.11
N ASP A 85 -16.43 1.04 -16.18
CA ASP A 85 -17.52 0.59 -17.05
C ASP A 85 -17.20 0.76 -18.54
N LYS A 86 -16.62 1.91 -18.92
CA LYS A 86 -16.40 2.27 -20.33
C LYS A 86 -15.04 1.85 -20.88
N GLN A 87 -14.03 1.69 -20.02
CA GLN A 87 -12.66 1.43 -20.47
C GLN A 87 -12.10 0.11 -19.98
N LEU A 88 -12.14 -0.18 -18.67
CA LEU A 88 -11.38 -1.30 -18.12
C LEU A 88 -12.12 -2.64 -18.20
N LYS A 89 -13.44 -2.65 -18.00
CA LYS A 89 -14.27 -3.86 -17.91
C LYS A 89 -14.10 -4.82 -19.09
N GLN A 90 -13.95 -4.31 -20.31
CA GLN A 90 -13.79 -5.11 -21.52
C GLN A 90 -12.50 -5.95 -21.56
N TYR A 91 -11.47 -5.57 -20.78
CA TYR A 91 -10.20 -6.31 -20.70
C TYR A 91 -10.15 -7.29 -19.52
N ILE A 92 -11.21 -7.34 -18.71
CA ILE A 92 -11.24 -8.09 -17.45
C ILE A 92 -12.32 -9.16 -17.46
N VAL A 93 -13.53 -8.83 -17.91
CA VAL A 93 -14.64 -9.79 -17.98
C VAL A 93 -14.33 -10.93 -18.94
N GLY A 94 -14.64 -12.16 -18.53
CA GLY A 94 -14.34 -13.40 -19.26
C GLY A 94 -12.94 -13.97 -18.99
N LYS A 95 -12.06 -13.23 -18.29
CA LYS A 95 -10.72 -13.70 -17.93
C LYS A 95 -10.76 -14.65 -16.73
N ASP A 96 -9.69 -15.42 -16.59
CA ASP A 96 -9.40 -16.20 -15.41
C ASP A 96 -8.93 -15.26 -14.26
N PRO A 97 -9.57 -15.25 -13.08
CA PRO A 97 -9.15 -14.38 -11.97
C PRO A 97 -7.75 -14.71 -11.42
N PHE A 98 -7.21 -15.88 -11.73
CA PHE A 98 -5.85 -16.26 -11.34
C PHE A 98 -4.76 -15.64 -12.22
N ASP A 99 -5.10 -15.20 -13.44
CA ASP A 99 -4.18 -14.48 -14.34
C ASP A 99 -4.11 -12.97 -14.03
N SER A 100 -3.89 -12.61 -12.77
CA SER A 100 -3.83 -11.19 -12.37
C SER A 100 -2.72 -10.40 -13.05
N GLU A 101 -1.56 -11.03 -13.33
CA GLU A 101 -0.47 -10.39 -14.06
C GLU A 101 -0.87 -10.06 -15.51
N GLY A 102 -1.45 -11.00 -16.21
CA GLY A 102 -1.91 -10.79 -17.60
C GLY A 102 -3.02 -9.77 -17.70
N ILE A 103 -4.00 -9.83 -16.77
CA ILE A 103 -5.10 -8.86 -16.68
C ILE A 103 -4.53 -7.45 -16.41
N TRP A 104 -3.66 -7.32 -15.41
CA TRP A 104 -3.04 -6.04 -15.06
C TRP A 104 -2.28 -5.46 -16.25
N HIS A 105 -1.41 -6.27 -16.86
CA HIS A 105 -0.55 -5.81 -17.95
C HIS A 105 -1.37 -5.37 -19.18
N GLU A 106 -2.35 -6.16 -19.59
CA GLU A 106 -3.22 -5.80 -20.73
C GLU A 106 -4.02 -4.53 -20.44
N ALA A 107 -4.70 -4.47 -19.28
CA ALA A 107 -5.50 -3.32 -18.89
C ALA A 107 -4.64 -2.05 -18.76
N TYR A 108 -3.42 -2.17 -18.19
CA TYR A 108 -2.49 -1.05 -18.08
C TYR A 108 -2.08 -0.51 -19.45
N LEU A 109 -1.63 -1.37 -20.37
CA LEU A 109 -1.19 -0.95 -21.70
C LEU A 109 -2.34 -0.32 -22.51
N LYS A 110 -3.54 -0.89 -22.43
CA LYS A 110 -4.72 -0.39 -23.15
C LYS A 110 -5.29 0.90 -22.59
N GLY A 111 -4.99 1.22 -21.33
CA GLY A 111 -5.45 2.43 -20.66
C GLY A 111 -4.39 3.51 -20.48
N MET A 112 -3.12 3.27 -20.83
CA MET A 112 -2.03 4.19 -20.52
C MET A 112 -2.17 5.59 -21.17
N GLU A 113 -2.87 5.71 -22.28
CA GLU A 113 -3.16 7.01 -22.92
C GLU A 113 -4.15 7.86 -22.10
N ALA A 114 -4.91 7.25 -21.17
CA ALA A 114 -5.73 7.99 -20.21
C ALA A 114 -4.89 8.55 -19.04
N GLY A 115 -3.59 8.27 -19.03
CA GLY A 115 -2.60 8.77 -18.07
C GLY A 115 -1.90 7.64 -17.33
N VAL A 116 -0.59 7.78 -17.16
CA VAL A 116 0.24 6.82 -16.40
C VAL A 116 0.26 7.12 -14.89
N ALA A 117 -0.43 8.17 -14.46
CA ALA A 117 -0.67 8.59 -13.09
C ALA A 117 -2.15 8.94 -12.90
N GLY A 118 -2.64 8.92 -11.68
CA GLY A 118 -4.00 9.34 -11.32
C GLY A 118 -5.05 8.28 -11.61
N ILE A 119 -6.06 8.58 -12.44
CA ILE A 119 -7.27 7.78 -12.55
C ILE A 119 -7.01 6.35 -13.06
N HIS A 120 -6.19 6.19 -14.09
CA HIS A 120 -5.96 4.89 -14.69
C HIS A 120 -5.27 3.92 -13.72
N PRO A 121 -4.03 4.15 -13.25
CA PRO A 121 -3.36 3.21 -12.35
C PRO A 121 -4.04 3.12 -10.98
N GLY A 122 -4.61 4.21 -10.47
CA GLY A 122 -5.35 4.19 -9.21
C GLY A 122 -6.63 3.35 -9.26
N THR A 123 -7.37 3.38 -10.39
CA THR A 123 -8.55 2.51 -10.57
C THR A 123 -8.12 1.05 -10.77
N LEU A 124 -7.06 0.83 -11.55
CA LEU A 124 -6.50 -0.51 -11.78
C LEU A 124 -5.94 -1.12 -10.49
N ALA A 125 -5.43 -0.31 -9.57
CA ALA A 125 -4.98 -0.77 -8.25
C ALA A 125 -6.10 -1.42 -7.43
N GLY A 126 -7.30 -0.85 -7.46
CA GLY A 126 -8.48 -1.45 -6.83
C GLY A 126 -8.89 -2.77 -7.49
N ILE A 127 -8.83 -2.85 -8.83
CA ILE A 127 -9.12 -4.08 -9.57
C ILE A 127 -8.12 -5.18 -9.23
N ASP A 128 -6.82 -4.88 -9.24
CA ASP A 128 -5.76 -5.83 -8.89
C ASP A 128 -5.91 -6.36 -7.46
N SER A 129 -6.11 -5.47 -6.51
CA SER A 129 -6.29 -5.86 -5.11
C SER A 129 -7.57 -6.66 -4.88
N ALA A 130 -8.66 -6.38 -5.64
CA ALA A 130 -9.89 -7.19 -5.61
C ALA A 130 -9.69 -8.58 -6.22
N LEU A 131 -8.82 -8.74 -7.23
CA LEU A 131 -8.41 -10.06 -7.74
C LEU A 131 -7.65 -10.85 -6.68
N TRP A 132 -6.78 -10.22 -5.90
CA TRP A 132 -6.10 -10.89 -4.78
C TRP A 132 -7.06 -11.29 -3.66
N ASP A 133 -8.02 -10.44 -3.30
CA ASP A 133 -9.09 -10.77 -2.35
C ASP A 133 -9.91 -11.98 -2.82
N LEU A 134 -10.31 -11.96 -4.09
CA LEU A 134 -11.05 -13.04 -4.73
C LEU A 134 -10.27 -14.37 -4.69
N LYS A 135 -8.99 -14.36 -5.09
CA LYS A 135 -8.12 -15.55 -5.05
C LYS A 135 -8.00 -16.11 -3.64
N GLY A 136 -7.83 -15.22 -2.66
CA GLY A 136 -7.76 -15.62 -1.25
C GLY A 136 -9.06 -16.30 -0.78
N LYS A 137 -10.21 -15.76 -1.15
CA LYS A 137 -11.52 -16.34 -0.83
C LYS A 137 -11.75 -17.68 -1.54
N LEU A 138 -11.43 -17.78 -2.82
CA LEU A 138 -11.54 -19.04 -3.59
C LEU A 138 -10.66 -20.15 -3.02
N LEU A 139 -9.47 -19.81 -2.53
CA LEU A 139 -8.51 -20.76 -1.94
C LEU A 139 -8.64 -20.91 -0.42
N ASN A 140 -9.58 -20.19 0.20
CA ASN A 140 -9.76 -20.13 1.66
C ASN A 140 -8.46 -19.78 2.40
N MET A 141 -7.71 -18.77 1.92
CA MET A 141 -6.43 -18.34 2.45
C MET A 141 -6.33 -16.82 2.51
N PRO A 142 -5.66 -16.23 3.52
CA PRO A 142 -5.34 -14.81 3.51
C PRO A 142 -4.28 -14.49 2.43
N VAL A 143 -4.36 -13.29 1.86
CA VAL A 143 -3.53 -12.88 0.73
C VAL A 143 -2.04 -12.95 1.05
N HIS A 144 -1.60 -12.58 2.26
CA HIS A 144 -0.17 -12.66 2.61
C HIS A 144 0.38 -14.08 2.51
N LYS A 145 -0.41 -15.11 2.77
CA LYS A 145 0.00 -16.52 2.60
C LYS A 145 0.14 -16.89 1.12
N LEU A 146 -0.78 -16.42 0.27
CA LEU A 146 -0.67 -16.61 -1.18
C LEU A 146 0.55 -15.91 -1.78
N LEU A 147 0.96 -14.78 -1.19
CA LEU A 147 2.16 -14.05 -1.57
C LEU A 147 3.47 -14.66 -1.02
N GLY A 148 3.39 -15.75 -0.26
CA GLY A 148 4.52 -16.47 0.28
C GLY A 148 4.74 -16.28 1.78
N GLY A 149 4.15 -15.26 2.39
CA GLY A 149 4.31 -14.92 3.81
C GLY A 149 5.75 -14.56 4.20
N ASN A 150 5.95 -14.07 5.42
CA ASN A 150 7.28 -13.82 5.97
C ASN A 150 7.35 -14.07 7.50
N GLY A 151 6.34 -14.74 8.05
CA GLY A 151 6.25 -15.06 9.48
C GLY A 151 5.79 -13.90 10.37
N LYS A 152 5.42 -12.75 9.81
CA LYS A 152 4.89 -11.62 10.58
C LYS A 152 3.40 -11.82 10.84
N ASP A 153 3.00 -11.81 12.08
CA ASP A 153 1.62 -11.86 12.57
C ASP A 153 1.15 -10.50 13.14
N LYS A 154 2.07 -9.55 13.31
CA LYS A 154 1.79 -8.18 13.74
C LYS A 154 2.64 -7.18 12.96
N ILE A 155 2.08 -6.02 12.69
CA ILE A 155 2.75 -4.88 12.04
C ILE A 155 2.75 -3.72 13.01
N GLN A 156 3.93 -3.19 13.33
CA GLN A 156 4.07 -1.99 14.15
C GLN A 156 3.69 -0.76 13.32
N VAL A 157 2.91 0.14 13.92
CA VAL A 157 2.36 1.27 13.18
C VAL A 157 2.65 2.61 13.85
N TYR A 158 2.60 3.68 13.06
CA TYR A 158 2.68 5.05 13.52
C TYR A 158 1.38 5.82 13.29
N GLY A 159 1.08 6.74 14.21
CA GLY A 159 -0.03 7.68 14.06
C GLY A 159 0.33 8.81 13.10
N SER A 160 -0.53 9.08 12.11
CA SER A 160 -0.32 10.13 11.12
C SER A 160 -1.44 11.17 11.16
N TYR A 161 -1.10 12.44 11.15
CA TYR A 161 -2.08 13.54 11.18
C TYR A 161 -1.54 14.78 10.47
N SER A 162 -2.45 15.64 10.03
CA SER A 162 -2.14 16.86 9.30
C SER A 162 -2.40 18.08 10.16
N ARG A 163 -1.64 19.14 9.92
CA ARG A 163 -1.91 20.48 10.48
C ARG A 163 -3.22 21.08 9.93
N SER A 164 -3.65 20.68 8.72
CA SER A 164 -4.89 21.18 8.12
C SER A 164 -6.13 20.74 8.91
N LYS A 165 -7.04 21.69 9.17
CA LYS A 165 -8.31 21.51 9.88
C LYS A 165 -9.46 22.14 9.04
N GLY A 166 -9.77 21.49 7.91
CA GLY A 166 -10.70 22.08 6.92
C GLY A 166 -10.05 23.28 6.22
N ASP A 167 -10.68 24.44 6.36
CA ASP A 167 -10.18 25.72 5.81
C ASP A 167 -9.24 26.45 6.79
N ASP A 168 -8.96 25.87 7.95
CA ASP A 168 -8.14 26.41 9.03
C ASP A 168 -6.95 25.49 9.36
N TYR A 169 -6.09 25.89 10.27
CA TYR A 169 -4.89 25.17 10.67
C TYR A 169 -4.84 24.99 12.18
N MET A 170 -4.36 23.81 12.60
CA MET A 170 -4.06 23.57 14.01
C MET A 170 -2.90 24.47 14.47
N SER A 171 -3.07 25.09 15.63
CA SER A 171 -2.00 25.78 16.35
C SER A 171 -0.91 24.79 16.78
N PRO A 172 0.30 25.26 17.15
CA PRO A 172 1.35 24.39 17.69
C PRO A 172 0.88 23.55 18.88
N LEU A 173 0.07 24.11 19.79
CA LEU A 173 -0.45 23.38 20.94
C LEU A 173 -1.48 22.29 20.53
N GLU A 174 -2.37 22.57 19.59
CA GLU A 174 -3.31 21.55 19.07
C GLU A 174 -2.56 20.42 18.36
N MET A 175 -1.48 20.72 17.63
CA MET A 175 -0.62 19.72 17.03
C MET A 175 0.04 18.82 18.07
N ALA A 176 0.55 19.40 19.16
CA ALA A 176 1.13 18.69 20.29
C ALA A 176 0.12 17.79 21.00
N GLN A 177 -1.10 18.30 21.26
CA GLN A 177 -2.19 17.54 21.87
C GLN A 177 -2.59 16.35 21.00
N LYS A 178 -2.66 16.54 19.68
CA LYS A 178 -2.98 15.46 18.74
C LYS A 178 -1.89 14.39 18.75
N ALA A 179 -0.60 14.77 18.77
CA ALA A 179 0.52 13.83 18.91
C ALA A 179 0.42 13.04 20.23
N ALA A 180 0.21 13.71 21.36
CA ALA A 180 0.08 13.07 22.68
C ALA A 180 -1.06 12.04 22.68
N SER A 181 -2.19 12.34 22.02
CA SER A 181 -3.33 11.41 21.93
C SER A 181 -3.01 10.09 21.22
N PHE A 182 -2.02 10.04 20.32
CA PHE A 182 -1.52 8.79 19.74
C PHE A 182 -0.66 8.01 20.75
N ILE A 183 0.15 8.71 21.56
CA ILE A 183 0.98 8.04 22.57
C ILE A 183 0.13 7.39 23.63
N GLU A 184 -0.94 8.07 24.07
CA GLU A 184 -1.95 7.50 24.98
C GLU A 184 -2.61 6.23 24.42
N GLN A 185 -2.73 6.10 23.12
CA GLN A 185 -3.22 4.90 22.44
C GLN A 185 -2.15 3.82 22.24
N GLY A 186 -0.90 4.03 22.71
CA GLY A 186 0.18 3.04 22.65
C GLY A 186 1.12 3.17 21.45
N TYR A 187 0.94 4.16 20.55
CA TYR A 187 1.87 4.37 19.45
C TYR A 187 3.26 4.75 19.93
N LYS A 188 4.30 4.25 19.25
CA LYS A 188 5.72 4.56 19.53
C LYS A 188 6.35 5.46 18.47
N ALA A 189 5.56 5.86 17.49
CA ALA A 189 5.97 6.79 16.46
C ALA A 189 4.75 7.61 15.99
N VAL A 190 5.02 8.86 15.60
CA VAL A 190 4.02 9.76 15.01
C VAL A 190 4.62 10.46 13.79
N LYS A 191 3.77 10.77 12.80
CA LYS A 191 4.11 11.58 11.64
C LYS A 191 3.21 12.81 11.61
N ALA A 192 3.83 13.98 11.67
CA ALA A 192 3.16 15.28 11.62
C ALA A 192 3.33 15.88 10.23
N ARG A 193 2.22 15.99 9.49
CA ARG A 193 2.21 16.64 8.18
C ARG A 193 2.16 18.15 8.34
N MET A 194 3.25 18.82 7.92
CA MET A 194 3.47 20.26 7.99
C MET A 194 3.26 20.96 6.65
N GLY A 195 3.22 20.23 5.55
CA GLY A 195 2.95 20.77 4.22
C GLY A 195 1.51 20.57 3.75
N ILE A 196 1.12 21.34 2.77
CA ILE A 196 0.01 21.02 1.87
C ILE A 196 0.61 20.85 0.48
N ARG A 197 0.05 19.96 -0.31
CA ARG A 197 0.53 19.68 -1.67
C ARG A 197 0.44 20.92 -2.55
N GLN A 198 1.42 21.82 -2.43
CA GLN A 198 1.59 22.95 -3.31
C GLN A 198 3.04 22.94 -3.76
N GLU A 199 3.23 22.85 -5.05
CA GLU A 199 4.53 22.79 -5.68
C GLU A 199 5.42 23.93 -5.20
N ASN A 200 6.53 23.58 -4.53
CA ASN A 200 7.57 24.50 -4.08
C ASN A 200 7.08 25.67 -3.19
N VAL A 201 5.88 25.58 -2.65
CA VAL A 201 5.32 26.60 -1.76
C VAL A 201 4.75 25.96 -0.52
N ASN A 202 5.43 26.10 0.60
CA ASN A 202 4.84 25.78 1.89
C ASN A 202 3.99 26.97 2.34
N PRO A 203 2.70 26.80 2.59
CA PRO A 203 1.82 27.90 3.02
C PRO A 203 2.06 28.31 4.47
N TYR A 204 2.80 27.50 5.21
CA TYR A 204 3.08 27.77 6.62
C TYR A 204 4.43 28.48 6.75
N PRO A 205 4.50 29.60 7.52
CA PRO A 205 5.78 30.20 7.84
C PRO A 205 6.72 29.23 8.57
N ASP A 206 7.98 29.23 8.18
CA ASP A 206 9.00 28.34 8.76
C ASP A 206 9.09 28.41 10.30
N ASN A 207 8.91 29.60 10.87
CA ASN A 207 8.89 29.74 12.32
C ASN A 207 7.68 29.04 12.98
N GLU A 208 6.54 29.00 12.34
CA GLU A 208 5.37 28.28 12.85
C GLU A 208 5.55 26.78 12.75
N ILE A 209 6.12 26.27 11.64
CA ILE A 209 6.49 24.86 11.50
C ILE A 209 7.46 24.48 12.62
N TYR A 210 8.50 25.27 12.82
CA TYR A 210 9.47 25.05 13.89
C TYR A 210 8.80 25.00 15.26
N GLN A 211 7.89 25.93 15.59
CA GLN A 211 7.16 25.91 16.86
C GLN A 211 6.25 24.67 16.97
N CYS A 212 5.56 24.26 15.89
CA CYS A 212 4.77 23.02 15.91
C CYS A 212 5.64 21.81 16.27
N ILE A 213 6.79 21.64 15.60
CA ILE A 213 7.70 20.52 15.86
C ILE A 213 8.24 20.55 17.30
N LYS A 214 8.59 21.74 17.80
CA LYS A 214 9.01 21.94 19.19
C LYS A 214 7.95 21.49 20.19
N GLU A 215 6.71 21.98 20.03
CA GLU A 215 5.62 21.64 20.96
C GLU A 215 5.24 20.15 20.85
N ILE A 216 5.28 19.56 19.65
CA ILE A 216 5.09 18.11 19.47
C ILE A 216 6.16 17.34 20.26
N ARG A 217 7.45 17.66 20.07
CA ARG A 217 8.56 16.98 20.77
C ARG A 217 8.43 17.09 22.28
N ASN A 218 8.09 18.29 22.80
CA ASN A 218 7.85 18.51 24.23
C ASN A 218 6.71 17.61 24.77
N ALA A 219 5.66 17.41 23.98
CA ALA A 219 4.49 16.64 24.40
C ALA A 219 4.70 15.12 24.34
N ILE A 220 5.46 14.61 23.36
CA ILE A 220 5.66 13.16 23.17
C ILE A 220 6.92 12.60 23.84
N GLY A 221 7.85 13.46 24.28
CA GLY A 221 9.14 13.03 24.86
C GLY A 221 10.13 12.49 23.82
N ASP A 222 11.36 12.19 24.25
CA ASP A 222 12.47 11.83 23.34
C ASP A 222 12.44 10.38 22.85
N ASP A 223 11.75 9.49 23.54
CA ASP A 223 11.68 8.06 23.21
C ASP A 223 10.76 7.76 22.01
N ILE A 224 9.89 8.69 21.65
CA ILE A 224 8.94 8.54 20.55
C ILE A 224 9.59 8.99 19.25
N ARG A 225 9.47 8.16 18.21
CA ARG A 225 9.94 8.50 16.86
C ARG A 225 9.03 9.57 16.25
N LEU A 226 9.58 10.74 15.94
CA LEU A 226 8.89 11.85 15.28
C LEU A 226 9.30 11.91 13.82
N MET A 227 8.35 11.77 12.91
CA MET A 227 8.52 11.97 11.48
C MET A 227 7.83 13.26 11.04
N VAL A 228 8.38 13.95 10.07
CA VAL A 228 7.83 15.20 9.53
C VAL A 228 7.58 15.05 8.05
N ASP A 229 6.36 15.34 7.60
CA ASP A 229 5.94 15.31 6.22
C ASP A 229 5.74 16.73 5.70
N PHE A 230 6.55 17.14 4.73
CA PHE A 230 6.44 18.44 4.07
C PHE A 230 5.51 18.44 2.85
N ASN A 231 5.04 17.28 2.43
CA ASN A 231 4.07 17.07 1.37
C ASN A 231 4.31 17.96 0.14
N ASN A 232 5.53 17.88 -0.41
CA ASN A 232 6.00 18.59 -1.61
C ASN A 232 6.17 20.12 -1.45
N GLY A 233 6.39 20.61 -0.23
CA GLY A 233 6.24 22.03 0.08
C GLY A 233 7.46 22.91 -0.16
N TYR A 234 8.67 22.36 -0.45
CA TYR A 234 9.91 23.14 -0.49
C TYR A 234 10.68 23.00 -1.81
N LEU A 235 11.53 24.00 -2.08
CA LEU A 235 12.67 23.83 -2.97
C LEU A 235 13.80 23.07 -2.25
N PRO A 236 14.72 22.41 -2.96
CA PRO A 236 15.75 21.57 -2.32
C PRO A 236 16.59 22.28 -1.27
N ALA A 237 17.03 23.53 -1.54
CA ALA A 237 17.84 24.30 -0.59
C ALA A 237 17.09 24.60 0.71
N ASP A 238 15.83 25.03 0.60
CA ASP A 238 15.00 25.36 1.77
C ASP A 238 14.62 24.08 2.56
N ALA A 239 14.31 22.99 1.84
CA ALA A 239 14.08 21.67 2.44
C ALA A 239 15.28 21.22 3.29
N ILE A 240 16.50 21.36 2.78
CA ILE A 240 17.73 21.01 3.50
C ILE A 240 17.91 21.87 4.75
N LEU A 241 17.74 23.20 4.63
CA LEU A 241 17.90 24.11 5.75
C LEU A 241 16.89 23.83 6.87
N MET A 242 15.60 23.71 6.53
CA MET A 242 14.54 23.44 7.49
C MET A 242 14.73 22.05 8.13
N SER A 243 14.99 21.03 7.31
CA SER A 243 15.18 19.67 7.82
C SER A 243 16.34 19.58 8.79
N LYS A 244 17.51 20.13 8.45
CA LYS A 244 18.68 20.14 9.35
C LYS A 244 18.37 20.83 10.66
N ARG A 245 17.67 21.96 10.63
CA ARG A 245 17.28 22.69 11.83
C ARG A 245 16.43 21.85 12.77
N ILE A 246 15.36 21.24 12.27
CA ILE A 246 14.43 20.43 13.11
C ILE A 246 15.03 19.09 13.53
N ILE A 247 15.91 18.49 12.72
CA ILE A 247 16.63 17.26 13.06
C ILE A 247 17.54 17.52 14.25
N ASN A 248 18.36 18.57 14.18
CA ASN A 248 19.33 18.92 15.22
C ASN A 248 18.66 19.32 16.54
N ASP A 249 17.59 20.11 16.46
CA ASP A 249 16.96 20.69 17.65
C ASP A 249 15.93 19.74 18.30
N PHE A 250 15.31 18.83 17.53
CA PHE A 250 14.15 18.04 18.00
C PHE A 250 14.25 16.54 17.72
N ASN A 251 15.42 16.02 17.38
CA ASN A 251 15.63 14.58 17.14
C ASN A 251 14.56 13.98 16.21
N VAL A 252 14.34 14.61 15.04
CA VAL A 252 13.41 14.10 14.02
C VAL A 252 13.98 12.83 13.40
N TYR A 253 13.16 11.78 13.32
CA TYR A 253 13.57 10.45 12.89
C TYR A 253 13.64 10.30 11.37
N ALA A 254 12.69 10.89 10.63
CA ALA A 254 12.64 10.82 9.16
C ALA A 254 11.89 12.02 8.58
N ILE A 255 12.20 12.36 7.33
CA ILE A 255 11.58 13.44 6.56
C ILE A 255 10.83 12.84 5.36
N GLU A 256 9.56 13.22 5.16
CA GLU A 256 8.72 12.78 4.05
C GLU A 256 8.46 13.91 3.05
N GLU A 257 8.52 13.59 1.76
CA GLU A 257 8.21 14.44 0.62
C GLU A 257 8.69 15.89 0.78
N PRO A 258 10.00 16.13 1.02
CA PRO A 258 10.51 17.48 1.27
C PRO A 258 10.37 18.42 0.06
N VAL A 259 10.44 17.86 -1.17
CA VAL A 259 10.39 18.61 -2.43
C VAL A 259 9.31 18.06 -3.35
N PHE A 260 9.03 18.77 -4.43
CA PHE A 260 8.01 18.37 -5.40
C PHE A 260 8.26 16.97 -5.96
N GLN A 261 7.22 16.13 -5.98
CA GLN A 261 7.29 14.71 -6.29
C GLN A 261 7.97 14.34 -7.62
N GLN A 262 7.92 15.22 -8.63
CA GLN A 262 8.56 14.99 -9.94
C GLN A 262 9.99 15.51 -10.00
N ASP A 263 10.49 16.17 -8.98
CA ASP A 263 11.87 16.63 -8.87
C ASP A 263 12.78 15.57 -8.25
N TYR A 264 12.99 14.46 -8.96
CA TYR A 264 13.84 13.37 -8.49
C TYR A 264 15.28 13.80 -8.20
N LEU A 265 15.82 14.77 -8.96
CA LEU A 265 17.18 15.26 -8.73
C LEU A 265 17.27 16.19 -7.53
N GLY A 266 16.27 17.05 -7.34
CA GLY A 266 16.17 17.88 -6.14
C GLY A 266 15.97 17.03 -4.88
N LEU A 267 15.14 15.98 -4.96
CA LEU A 267 14.97 15.02 -3.87
C LEU A 267 16.30 14.31 -3.55
N ARG A 268 17.10 13.94 -4.57
CA ARG A 268 18.44 13.38 -4.39
C ARG A 268 19.36 14.34 -3.60
N GLN A 269 19.33 15.64 -3.90
CA GLN A 269 20.13 16.62 -3.16
C GLN A 269 19.76 16.65 -1.67
N VAL A 270 18.47 16.52 -1.35
CA VAL A 270 18.01 16.46 0.04
C VAL A 270 18.48 15.17 0.71
N VAL A 271 18.31 14.01 0.06
CA VAL A 271 18.78 12.72 0.57
C VAL A 271 20.28 12.74 0.88
N ASP A 272 21.09 13.25 -0.04
CA ASP A 272 22.55 13.30 0.15
C ASP A 272 22.99 14.30 1.23
N ALA A 273 22.14 15.25 1.60
CA ALA A 273 22.46 16.29 2.59
C ALA A 273 22.01 15.97 4.02
N LEU A 274 21.10 15.00 4.21
CA LEU A 274 20.54 14.70 5.54
C LEU A 274 21.12 13.41 6.12
N ASP A 275 21.28 13.40 7.46
CA ASP A 275 21.78 12.25 8.22
C ASP A 275 20.63 11.37 8.78
N VAL A 276 19.38 11.67 8.41
CA VAL A 276 18.19 10.86 8.77
C VAL A 276 17.53 10.32 7.50
N PRO A 277 16.77 9.23 7.61
CA PRO A 277 16.05 8.69 6.46
C PRO A 277 15.13 9.72 5.78
N VAL A 278 15.15 9.73 4.46
CA VAL A 278 14.20 10.47 3.63
C VAL A 278 13.25 9.46 2.98
N MET A 279 11.96 9.77 3.00
CA MET A 279 10.92 8.93 2.45
C MET A 279 10.04 9.67 1.44
N ALA A 280 9.62 8.98 0.40
CA ALA A 280 8.72 9.48 -0.64
C ALA A 280 8.10 8.32 -1.44
N GLY A 281 7.07 8.61 -2.25
CA GLY A 281 6.51 7.64 -3.19
C GLY A 281 5.00 7.49 -3.15
N GLU A 282 4.27 8.22 -2.30
CA GLU A 282 2.81 8.16 -2.28
C GLU A 282 2.14 8.66 -3.57
N HIS A 283 2.92 9.33 -4.41
CA HIS A 283 2.51 9.87 -5.71
C HIS A 283 3.12 9.15 -6.91
N GLU A 284 3.78 8.00 -6.68
CA GLU A 284 4.26 7.13 -7.72
C GLU A 284 3.22 6.05 -8.03
N TYR A 285 2.79 5.99 -9.28
CA TYR A 285 1.62 5.23 -9.68
C TYR A 285 1.92 3.88 -10.35
N ASN A 286 3.20 3.59 -10.59
CA ASN A 286 3.64 2.36 -11.25
C ASN A 286 5.10 2.04 -10.93
N LYS A 287 5.50 0.79 -11.23
CA LYS A 287 6.88 0.32 -10.97
C LYS A 287 7.97 1.10 -11.71
N TRP A 288 7.67 1.74 -12.83
CA TRP A 288 8.68 2.52 -13.58
C TRP A 288 8.99 3.84 -12.87
N MET A 289 7.96 4.53 -12.38
CA MET A 289 8.13 5.72 -11.54
C MET A 289 8.84 5.34 -10.23
N MET A 290 8.43 4.24 -9.58
CA MET A 290 9.12 3.71 -8.39
C MET A 290 10.58 3.35 -8.65
N LYS A 291 10.91 2.82 -9.83
CA LYS A 291 12.30 2.58 -10.23
C LYS A 291 13.10 3.90 -10.24
N ASP A 292 12.54 4.95 -10.84
CA ASP A 292 13.22 6.24 -10.92
C ASP A 292 13.38 6.87 -9.52
N LEU A 293 12.38 6.79 -8.67
CA LEU A 293 12.48 7.18 -7.26
C LEU A 293 13.61 6.44 -6.53
N ILE A 294 13.72 5.12 -6.69
CA ILE A 294 14.75 4.29 -6.05
C ILE A 294 16.14 4.61 -6.60
N THR A 295 16.28 4.73 -7.92
CA THR A 295 17.60 4.79 -8.56
C THR A 295 18.13 6.22 -8.75
N ILE A 296 17.25 7.20 -8.94
CA ILE A 296 17.63 8.60 -9.15
C ILE A 296 17.64 9.34 -7.81
N SER A 297 16.51 9.33 -7.10
CA SER A 297 16.40 10.06 -5.82
C SER A 297 17.09 9.34 -4.67
N ASN A 298 17.21 8.01 -4.74
CA ASN A 298 17.89 7.17 -3.74
C ASN A 298 17.31 7.29 -2.32
N VAL A 299 16.00 7.58 -2.20
CA VAL A 299 15.33 7.67 -0.88
C VAL A 299 15.48 6.37 -0.08
N ASP A 300 15.39 6.47 1.25
CA ASP A 300 15.61 5.33 2.16
C ASP A 300 14.36 4.50 2.36
N TYR A 301 13.21 5.15 2.46
CA TYR A 301 11.91 4.51 2.58
C TYR A 301 11.03 4.83 1.36
N ILE A 302 10.45 3.79 0.79
CA ILE A 302 9.55 3.88 -0.35
C ILE A 302 8.10 3.86 0.17
N ASN A 303 7.38 4.98 0.01
CA ASN A 303 6.00 5.14 0.46
C ASN A 303 4.99 4.62 -0.57
N ALA A 304 5.14 3.38 -1.05
CA ALA A 304 4.20 2.82 -2.02
C ALA A 304 2.77 2.77 -1.45
N ASP A 305 1.82 3.34 -2.17
CA ASP A 305 0.40 3.30 -1.82
C ASP A 305 -0.32 2.21 -2.63
N VAL A 306 -0.80 1.16 -1.95
CA VAL A 306 -1.40 -0.02 -2.61
C VAL A 306 -2.63 0.34 -3.44
N ILE A 307 -3.37 1.39 -3.07
CA ILE A 307 -4.56 1.82 -3.81
C ILE A 307 -4.28 2.84 -4.93
N LYS A 308 -3.01 3.24 -5.10
CA LYS A 308 -2.55 4.15 -6.16
C LYS A 308 -1.54 3.49 -7.10
N CYS A 309 -0.56 2.78 -6.56
CA CYS A 309 0.59 2.20 -7.28
C CYS A 309 0.24 0.88 -7.99
N GLY A 310 -0.90 0.81 -8.68
CA GLY A 310 -1.28 -0.35 -9.48
C GLY A 310 -1.66 -1.61 -8.69
N GLY A 311 -1.88 -1.53 -7.38
CA GLY A 311 -2.34 -2.63 -6.53
C GLY A 311 -1.25 -3.45 -5.87
N ILE A 312 -1.64 -4.57 -5.26
CA ILE A 312 -0.75 -5.49 -4.55
C ILE A 312 0.33 -6.06 -5.47
N THR A 313 -0.03 -6.42 -6.71
CA THR A 313 0.90 -6.98 -7.70
C THR A 313 2.07 -6.02 -7.98
N GLU A 314 1.80 -4.77 -8.28
CA GLU A 314 2.84 -3.77 -8.59
C GLU A 314 3.61 -3.34 -7.34
N CYS A 315 2.95 -3.17 -6.19
CA CYS A 315 3.62 -2.85 -4.94
C CYS A 315 4.56 -3.97 -4.48
N ARG A 316 4.22 -5.24 -4.74
CA ARG A 316 5.13 -6.37 -4.47
C ARG A 316 6.37 -6.34 -5.35
N LYS A 317 6.23 -5.98 -6.65
CA LYS A 317 7.37 -5.79 -7.56
C LYS A 317 8.25 -4.62 -7.09
N THR A 318 7.62 -3.53 -6.68
CA THR A 318 8.30 -2.37 -6.08
C THR A 318 9.08 -2.78 -4.83
N ALA A 319 8.48 -3.59 -3.94
CA ALA A 319 9.15 -4.07 -2.75
C ALA A 319 10.38 -4.95 -3.07
N SER A 320 10.26 -5.83 -4.05
CA SER A 320 11.38 -6.68 -4.51
C SER A 320 12.51 -5.84 -5.12
N MET A 321 12.17 -4.84 -5.91
CA MET A 321 13.13 -3.91 -6.50
C MET A 321 13.81 -3.07 -5.39
N ALA A 322 13.05 -2.47 -4.50
CA ALA A 322 13.56 -1.70 -3.36
C ALA A 322 14.52 -2.55 -2.50
N HIS A 323 14.17 -3.81 -2.22
CA HIS A 323 15.02 -4.73 -1.47
C HIS A 323 16.37 -4.98 -2.14
N ALA A 324 16.39 -5.16 -3.46
CA ALA A 324 17.63 -5.34 -4.22
C ALA A 324 18.55 -4.12 -4.17
N PHE A 325 18.01 -2.92 -3.92
CA PHE A 325 18.76 -1.67 -3.72
C PHE A 325 18.99 -1.32 -2.24
N GLY A 326 18.69 -2.23 -1.30
CA GLY A 326 18.86 -2.01 0.14
C GLY A 326 17.85 -1.04 0.75
N LYS A 327 16.71 -0.79 0.07
CA LYS A 327 15.67 0.14 0.52
C LYS A 327 14.51 -0.59 1.21
N GLN A 328 13.81 0.11 2.09
CA GLN A 328 12.68 -0.43 2.83
C GLN A 328 11.34 0.14 2.34
N ILE A 329 10.27 -0.62 2.52
CA ILE A 329 8.91 -0.19 2.24
C ILE A 329 8.29 0.35 3.53
N MET A 330 7.83 1.59 3.49
CA MET A 330 6.98 2.21 4.48
C MET A 330 5.73 2.71 3.77
N VAL A 331 4.67 1.92 3.76
CA VAL A 331 3.49 2.22 2.93
C VAL A 331 2.83 3.55 3.33
N HIS A 332 2.40 4.33 2.34
CA HIS A 332 1.40 5.36 2.56
C HIS A 332 0.04 4.69 2.72
N ASN A 333 -0.68 5.01 3.81
CA ASN A 333 -1.98 4.40 4.11
C ASN A 333 -2.90 5.35 4.87
N ALA A 334 -3.56 6.21 4.14
CA ALA A 334 -4.43 7.24 4.71
C ALA A 334 -5.89 6.78 4.95
N LYS A 335 -6.28 5.58 4.49
CA LYS A 335 -7.68 5.12 4.51
C LYS A 335 -7.85 3.86 5.38
N PRO A 336 -8.61 3.93 6.50
CA PRO A 336 -8.73 2.84 7.47
C PRO A 336 -9.77 1.77 7.08
N THR A 337 -9.74 1.31 5.83
CA THR A 337 -10.69 0.35 5.26
C THR A 337 -9.96 -0.72 4.44
N LEU A 338 -10.44 -1.13 3.27
CA LEU A 338 -9.78 -2.14 2.43
C LEU A 338 -8.38 -1.71 1.96
N ALA A 339 -8.08 -0.41 1.94
CA ALA A 339 -6.72 0.08 1.70
C ALA A 339 -5.74 -0.39 2.80
N THR A 340 -6.12 -0.23 4.06
CA THR A 340 -5.34 -0.75 5.20
C THR A 340 -5.23 -2.28 5.14
N ALA A 341 -6.31 -2.99 4.82
CA ALA A 341 -6.29 -4.44 4.70
C ALA A 341 -5.28 -4.91 3.64
N ALA A 342 -5.33 -4.32 2.44
CA ALA A 342 -4.40 -4.63 1.35
C ALA A 342 -2.94 -4.31 1.73
N SER A 343 -2.69 -3.17 2.38
CA SER A 343 -1.37 -2.75 2.85
C SER A 343 -0.79 -3.73 3.87
N ILE A 344 -1.58 -4.17 4.86
CA ILE A 344 -1.14 -5.15 5.87
C ILE A 344 -0.82 -6.50 5.24
N GLN A 345 -1.66 -6.98 4.30
CA GLN A 345 -1.42 -8.23 3.59
C GLN A 345 -0.11 -8.18 2.78
N LEU A 346 0.17 -7.07 2.10
CA LEU A 346 1.44 -6.85 1.42
C LEU A 346 2.61 -6.88 2.41
N LEU A 347 2.55 -6.09 3.48
CA LEU A 347 3.63 -5.95 4.48
C LEU A 347 3.95 -7.27 5.20
N ALA A 348 2.93 -8.11 5.43
CA ALA A 348 3.10 -9.44 6.00
C ALA A 348 3.69 -10.47 5.03
N SER A 349 3.94 -10.09 3.77
CA SER A 349 4.51 -10.96 2.74
C SER A 349 5.90 -10.55 2.26
N ILE A 350 6.37 -9.34 2.61
CA ILE A 350 7.65 -8.80 2.12
C ILE A 350 8.72 -8.75 3.22
N PRO A 351 10.00 -9.04 2.92
CA PRO A 351 11.07 -9.06 3.92
C PRO A 351 11.53 -7.66 4.34
N ASN A 352 11.40 -6.65 3.48
CA ASN A 352 11.95 -5.30 3.62
C ASN A 352 10.93 -4.23 4.03
N GLY A 353 9.84 -4.61 4.71
CA GLY A 353 8.97 -3.63 5.37
C GLY A 353 9.73 -2.90 6.49
N ALA A 354 9.65 -1.57 6.53
CA ALA A 354 10.21 -0.76 7.61
C ALA A 354 9.54 -1.10 8.95
N THR A 355 10.18 -0.73 10.05
CA THR A 355 9.69 -1.04 11.41
C THR A 355 8.31 -0.46 11.66
N PHE A 356 8.10 0.80 11.30
CA PHE A 356 6.82 1.47 11.48
C PHE A 356 6.09 1.61 10.14
N GLN A 357 4.76 1.39 10.16
CA GLN A 357 3.90 1.52 8.99
C GLN A 357 2.74 2.48 9.28
N GLU A 358 2.19 3.15 8.26
CA GLU A 358 1.15 4.14 8.49
C GLU A 358 -0.18 3.53 8.86
N TYR A 359 -0.70 3.89 10.04
CA TYR A 359 -2.08 3.64 10.45
C TYR A 359 -2.48 4.60 11.57
N ALA A 360 -3.40 5.49 11.32
CA ALA A 360 -3.85 6.51 12.28
C ALA A 360 -5.23 6.19 12.89
N GLY A 361 -5.50 4.92 13.16
CA GLY A 361 -6.76 4.47 13.75
C GLY A 361 -7.95 4.62 12.78
N LYS A 362 -9.15 4.63 13.33
CA LYS A 362 -10.40 4.66 12.56
C LYS A 362 -10.68 6.00 11.85
N ARG A 363 -9.95 7.06 12.14
CA ARG A 363 -10.14 8.40 11.53
C ARG A 363 -11.60 8.85 11.50
N VAL A 364 -12.33 8.63 12.60
CA VAL A 364 -13.76 8.99 12.72
C VAL A 364 -13.94 10.49 12.60
N ASP A 365 -13.05 11.27 13.21
CA ASP A 365 -12.94 12.72 13.12
C ASP A 365 -12.76 13.24 11.68
N GLN A 366 -12.22 12.42 10.79
CA GLN A 366 -12.07 12.72 9.37
C GLN A 366 -13.25 12.18 8.50
N GLY A 367 -14.31 11.69 9.12
CA GLY A 367 -15.54 11.25 8.47
C GLY A 367 -15.53 9.81 7.92
N TYR A 368 -14.54 8.97 8.30
CA TYR A 368 -14.52 7.55 7.95
C TYR A 368 -15.49 6.72 8.80
N GLY A 369 -15.97 7.23 9.93
CA GLY A 369 -16.92 6.53 10.81
C GLY A 369 -18.19 6.04 10.11
N SER A 370 -18.63 6.77 9.08
CA SER A 370 -19.79 6.40 8.26
C SER A 370 -19.56 5.18 7.34
N LEU A 371 -18.35 4.63 7.28
CA LEU A 371 -18.04 3.48 6.42
C LEU A 371 -17.94 2.16 7.20
N PHE A 372 -17.84 2.19 8.54
CA PHE A 372 -17.56 0.96 9.31
C PHE A 372 -18.69 -0.06 9.30
N HIS A 373 -19.94 0.38 9.10
CA HIS A 373 -21.09 -0.53 8.94
C HIS A 373 -21.05 -1.34 7.63
N LEU A 374 -20.11 -1.03 6.74
CA LEU A 374 -19.87 -1.76 5.49
C LEU A 374 -19.02 -3.03 5.70
N PHE A 375 -18.55 -3.26 6.93
CA PHE A 375 -17.69 -4.39 7.27
C PHE A 375 -18.21 -5.10 8.52
N ASP A 376 -18.18 -6.43 8.51
CA ASP A 376 -18.65 -7.27 9.61
C ASP A 376 -17.57 -7.52 10.68
N ASN A 377 -16.29 -7.26 10.36
CA ASN A 377 -15.16 -7.26 11.29
C ASN A 377 -14.32 -5.99 11.13
N TYR A 378 -13.30 -5.81 11.98
CA TYR A 378 -12.38 -4.69 11.88
C TYR A 378 -10.98 -5.09 12.36
N PHE A 379 -10.01 -4.17 12.18
CA PHE A 379 -8.62 -4.40 12.57
C PHE A 379 -8.48 -4.48 14.09
N ASP A 380 -7.73 -5.46 14.56
CA ASP A 380 -7.28 -5.57 15.94
C ASP A 380 -6.01 -4.72 16.10
N PHE A 381 -6.15 -3.62 16.85
CA PHE A 381 -5.09 -2.67 17.15
C PHE A 381 -4.86 -2.64 18.66
N ALA A 382 -3.63 -2.92 19.07
CA ALA A 382 -3.20 -2.85 20.46
C ALA A 382 -1.73 -2.44 20.55
N ASP A 383 -1.40 -1.55 21.50
CA ASP A 383 -0.04 -1.13 21.85
C ASP A 383 0.84 -0.72 20.65
N GLY A 384 0.26 -0.02 19.67
CA GLY A 384 0.95 0.42 18.47
C GLY A 384 1.16 -0.66 17.40
N TYR A 385 0.47 -1.80 17.52
CA TYR A 385 0.51 -2.89 16.54
C TYR A 385 -0.87 -3.18 15.96
N LEU A 386 -0.89 -3.50 14.67
CA LEU A 386 -2.02 -4.14 14.00
C LEU A 386 -1.75 -5.65 13.87
N THR A 387 -2.71 -6.46 14.29
CA THR A 387 -2.68 -7.91 14.01
C THR A 387 -2.93 -8.13 12.52
N VAL A 388 -2.13 -8.98 11.88
CA VAL A 388 -2.30 -9.35 10.48
C VAL A 388 -3.58 -10.19 10.35
N PRO A 389 -4.58 -9.75 9.56
CA PRO A 389 -5.83 -10.49 9.42
C PRO A 389 -5.60 -11.88 8.82
N SER A 390 -6.21 -12.90 9.44
CA SER A 390 -6.12 -14.30 9.04
C SER A 390 -7.29 -14.80 8.20
N GLU A 391 -8.37 -14.04 8.12
CA GLU A 391 -9.52 -14.37 7.29
C GLU A 391 -9.15 -14.45 5.80
N PRO A 392 -9.84 -15.28 5.00
CA PRO A 392 -9.59 -15.41 3.57
C PRO A 392 -9.68 -14.06 2.82
N GLY A 393 -8.84 -13.91 1.80
CA GLY A 393 -8.74 -12.67 1.02
C GLY A 393 -7.92 -11.61 1.74
N LEU A 394 -8.39 -10.37 1.71
CA LEU A 394 -7.74 -9.24 2.41
C LEU A 394 -7.97 -9.28 3.94
N GLY A 395 -8.90 -10.12 4.41
CA GLY A 395 -9.17 -10.32 5.82
C GLY A 395 -10.17 -9.34 6.46
N LEU A 396 -10.63 -8.35 5.73
CA LEU A 396 -11.73 -7.48 6.14
C LEU A 396 -13.02 -7.96 5.44
N ILE A 397 -14.00 -8.42 6.24
CA ILE A 397 -15.22 -9.04 5.74
C ILE A 397 -16.20 -7.95 5.30
N VAL A 398 -16.47 -7.87 4.00
CA VAL A 398 -17.38 -6.89 3.43
C VAL A 398 -18.83 -7.31 3.62
N ASN A 399 -19.65 -6.45 4.21
CA ASN A 399 -21.10 -6.58 4.19
C ASN A 399 -21.62 -6.16 2.81
N GLU A 400 -21.71 -7.11 1.90
CA GLU A 400 -22.05 -6.83 0.49
C GLU A 400 -23.43 -6.16 0.37
N LYS A 401 -24.42 -6.56 1.17
CA LYS A 401 -25.76 -5.95 1.15
C LYS A 401 -25.71 -4.48 1.55
N ALA A 402 -24.93 -4.15 2.59
CA ALA A 402 -24.76 -2.76 3.02
C ALA A 402 -23.97 -1.95 1.97
N MET A 403 -22.93 -2.56 1.37
CA MET A 403 -22.11 -1.95 0.32
C MET A 403 -22.96 -1.59 -0.90
N GLU A 404 -23.75 -2.54 -1.40
CA GLU A 404 -24.59 -2.36 -2.61
C GLU A 404 -25.75 -1.40 -2.36
N LYS A 405 -26.34 -1.42 -1.15
CA LYS A 405 -27.46 -0.52 -0.79
C LYS A 405 -27.03 0.93 -0.67
N ASN A 406 -25.82 1.19 -0.14
CA ASN A 406 -25.40 2.54 0.23
C ASN A 406 -24.38 3.14 -0.75
N GLY A 407 -23.72 2.31 -1.55
CA GLY A 407 -22.72 2.74 -2.54
C GLY A 407 -23.40 3.27 -3.80
N LYS A 408 -22.91 4.42 -4.29
CA LYS A 408 -23.33 4.98 -5.58
C LYS A 408 -22.55 4.32 -6.71
N THR A 409 -23.21 4.11 -7.83
CA THR A 409 -22.64 3.40 -9.00
C THR A 409 -22.73 4.20 -10.30
N ASP A 410 -23.45 5.35 -10.29
CA ASP A 410 -23.70 6.26 -11.41
C ASP A 410 -22.58 7.30 -11.64
#